data_71f2bf426b73ae400fbaaa86c33bd014
#
_entry.id   71f2bf426b73ae400fbaaa86c33bd014
#
_cell.length_a   1.000
_cell.length_b   1.000
_cell.length_c   1.000
_cell.angle_alpha   90.00
_cell.angle_beta   90.00
_cell.angle_gamma   90.00
#
_symmetry.space_group_name_H-M   'P 1'
#
loop_
_entity.id
_entity.type
_entity.pdbx_description
1 polymer ?
#
loop_
_entity_poly.entity_id
_entity_poly.type
_entity_poly.pdbx_seq_one_letter_code
_entity_poly.pdbx_strand_id
1 'polypeptide(L)'
;SRELDLVRLDDRDFQDKMTELASYFEELKAEILLVREKGYENTAIIEKSESFFKICDEATGLAEAYSQRMASSLKKLEQVVVGDIIGLVFVIGMELIKAVRYAAMNRILQKKVYLDEATGLPNKNKCEEILEESDGGEEISGVYAVCVFDLNNLRTINNSLGHDKGDEYIRSFAVQLRKAVPEEYFVGRNGGDEFLAILRGLNREEVEACMKHIRTQTAEYSRQHPEMPISYAGGYALSTEFEDCDIRELFRHADQNMYIDKNRAKMEEAAAERKISLEALDVVKKKGYHFSNCIYCNARQDQYRILRAVSGFFLAEDGSYTGAAEHIVQGITDEEKRKEMRRMLDLTHLKECYQKGEESVEILYEYQEGSEGEALCRGKVTILFYDAAEDGGLHHFLMGFERFRSNGEAARNEKEQLDQYY
;
A
#
# COMPACT_ATOMS: atom_id res chain seq x y z
N SER A 1 -25.61 -68.91 -46.06
CA SER A 1 -26.00 -67.92 -45.00
C SER A 1 -25.41 -66.53 -45.21
N ARG A 2 -24.62 -66.28 -46.28
CA ARG A 2 -24.07 -64.90 -46.57
C ARG A 2 -25.12 -63.95 -47.14
N GLU A 3 -26.25 -64.47 -47.66
CA GLU A 3 -27.33 -63.61 -48.24
C GLU A 3 -28.34 -63.07 -47.23
N LEU A 4 -28.34 -63.51 -45.97
CA LEU A 4 -29.36 -63.13 -45.00
C LEU A 4 -28.82 -62.43 -43.74
N ASP A 5 -27.52 -62.10 -43.72
CA ASP A 5 -26.85 -61.42 -42.56
C ASP A 5 -27.18 -62.08 -41.19
N LEU A 6 -27.39 -63.44 -41.20
CA LEU A 6 -27.72 -64.17 -40.00
C LEU A 6 -26.52 -64.39 -39.12
N VAL A 7 -26.59 -63.81 -37.92
CA VAL A 7 -25.60 -63.96 -36.87
C VAL A 7 -25.67 -65.41 -36.32
N ARG A 8 -24.60 -66.14 -36.36
CA ARG A 8 -24.50 -67.44 -35.72
C ARG A 8 -24.55 -67.28 -34.19
N LEU A 9 -25.47 -67.93 -33.56
CA LEU A 9 -25.50 -68.01 -32.09
C LEU A 9 -24.35 -68.88 -31.60
N ASP A 10 -23.37 -68.27 -30.92
CA ASP A 10 -22.14 -68.94 -30.46
C ASP A 10 -22.29 -69.50 -29.04
N ASP A 11 -23.46 -70.09 -28.77
CA ASP A 11 -23.79 -70.78 -27.51
C ASP A 11 -23.69 -72.28 -27.74
N ARG A 12 -22.87 -72.96 -26.92
CA ARG A 12 -22.56 -74.38 -27.08
C ARG A 12 -23.83 -75.25 -26.95
N ASP A 13 -24.66 -74.94 -25.93
CA ASP A 13 -25.85 -75.77 -25.68
C ASP A 13 -26.87 -75.62 -26.84
N PHE A 14 -27.00 -74.42 -27.41
CA PHE A 14 -27.80 -74.18 -28.59
C PHE A 14 -27.22 -74.90 -29.83
N GLN A 15 -25.90 -74.89 -30.07
CA GLN A 15 -25.29 -75.56 -31.19
C GLN A 15 -25.38 -77.08 -31.09
N ASP A 16 -25.25 -77.65 -29.88
CA ASP A 16 -25.42 -79.03 -29.61
C ASP A 16 -26.90 -79.48 -29.87
N LYS A 17 -27.88 -78.65 -29.42
CA LYS A 17 -29.30 -78.90 -29.69
C LYS A 17 -29.68 -78.77 -31.17
N MET A 18 -29.07 -77.82 -31.89
CA MET A 18 -29.21 -77.67 -33.35
C MET A 18 -28.66 -78.87 -34.09
N THR A 19 -27.56 -79.47 -33.62
CA THR A 19 -27.03 -80.71 -34.17
C THR A 19 -27.90 -81.88 -33.95
N GLU A 20 -28.47 -82.05 -32.77
CA GLU A 20 -29.56 -83.01 -32.40
C GLU A 20 -30.79 -82.88 -33.31
N LEU A 21 -31.25 -81.64 -33.46
CA LEU A 21 -32.39 -81.31 -34.33
C LEU A 21 -32.16 -81.71 -35.78
N ALA A 22 -30.94 -81.36 -36.28
CA ALA A 22 -30.58 -81.78 -37.66
C ALA A 22 -30.57 -83.28 -37.86
N SER A 23 -30.02 -84.07 -36.89
CA SER A 23 -30.06 -85.54 -36.91
C SER A 23 -31.45 -86.03 -36.88
N TYR A 24 -32.28 -85.55 -35.98
CA TYR A 24 -33.63 -85.99 -35.85
C TYR A 24 -34.48 -85.58 -37.06
N PHE A 25 -34.20 -84.51 -37.71
CA PHE A 25 -34.88 -84.13 -38.95
C PHE A 25 -34.60 -85.13 -40.09
N GLU A 26 -33.43 -85.69 -40.20
CA GLU A 26 -33.10 -86.68 -41.17
C GLU A 26 -33.90 -88.03 -40.86
N GLU A 27 -34.00 -88.34 -39.56
CA GLU A 27 -34.84 -89.51 -39.16
C GLU A 27 -36.32 -89.27 -39.47
N LEU A 28 -36.82 -88.10 -39.25
CA LEU A 28 -38.24 -87.74 -39.56
C LEU A 28 -38.49 -87.78 -41.06
N LYS A 29 -37.55 -87.36 -41.89
CA LYS A 29 -37.58 -87.46 -43.35
C LYS A 29 -37.70 -88.95 -43.79
N ALA A 30 -36.87 -89.81 -43.19
CA ALA A 30 -36.90 -91.26 -43.49
C ALA A 30 -38.28 -91.87 -43.14
N GLU A 31 -38.83 -91.47 -42.03
CA GLU A 31 -40.19 -91.89 -41.58
C GLU A 31 -41.31 -91.40 -42.51
N ILE A 32 -41.22 -90.14 -42.99
CA ILE A 32 -42.11 -89.63 -44.01
C ILE A 32 -42.15 -90.47 -45.29
N LEU A 33 -40.99 -90.90 -45.70
CA LEU A 33 -40.88 -91.80 -46.88
C LEU A 33 -41.55 -93.12 -46.61
N LEU A 34 -41.36 -93.69 -45.40
CA LEU A 34 -42.05 -94.94 -45.00
C LEU A 34 -43.55 -94.80 -44.96
N VAL A 35 -44.11 -93.67 -44.50
CA VAL A 35 -45.54 -93.34 -44.54
C VAL A 35 -46.06 -93.42 -45.97
N ARG A 36 -45.32 -93.01 -46.99
CA ARG A 36 -45.72 -93.04 -48.38
C ARG A 36 -45.78 -94.43 -48.91
N GLU A 37 -44.99 -95.43 -48.38
CA GLU A 37 -44.98 -96.79 -48.77
C GLU A 37 -45.95 -97.69 -48.03
N LYS A 38 -46.09 -97.53 -46.70
CA LYS A 38 -46.79 -98.42 -45.82
C LYS A 38 -48.08 -97.84 -45.14
N GLY A 39 -48.37 -96.58 -45.44
CA GLY A 39 -49.44 -95.86 -44.76
C GLY A 39 -49.05 -95.41 -43.34
N TYR A 40 -49.73 -94.42 -42.80
CA TYR A 40 -49.39 -93.75 -41.50
C TYR A 40 -49.58 -94.66 -40.28
N GLU A 41 -50.54 -95.61 -40.30
CA GLU A 41 -50.86 -96.51 -39.20
C GLU A 41 -49.76 -97.55 -38.84
N ASN A 42 -48.83 -97.76 -39.77
CA ASN A 42 -47.72 -98.66 -39.58
C ASN A 42 -46.36 -97.99 -39.43
N THR A 43 -46.38 -96.73 -39.02
CA THR A 43 -45.13 -95.91 -38.93
C THR A 43 -45.14 -95.12 -37.62
N ALA A 44 -43.96 -94.71 -37.15
CA ALA A 44 -43.81 -93.93 -35.92
C ALA A 44 -43.84 -92.36 -36.20
N ILE A 45 -44.50 -91.98 -37.31
CA ILE A 45 -44.45 -90.57 -37.78
C ILE A 45 -45.06 -89.62 -36.76
N ILE A 46 -46.10 -89.93 -36.05
CA ILE A 46 -46.74 -89.06 -35.04
C ILE A 46 -45.82 -88.84 -33.88
N GLU A 47 -45.29 -89.93 -33.28
CA GLU A 47 -44.34 -89.84 -32.14
C GLU A 47 -43.06 -89.10 -32.51
N LYS A 48 -42.49 -89.35 -33.70
CA LYS A 48 -41.33 -88.61 -34.17
C LYS A 48 -41.61 -87.15 -34.48
N SER A 49 -42.79 -86.84 -34.98
CA SER A 49 -43.18 -85.42 -35.18
C SER A 49 -43.30 -84.67 -33.87
N GLU A 50 -43.97 -85.27 -32.85
CA GLU A 50 -44.07 -84.65 -31.51
C GLU A 50 -42.68 -84.47 -30.90
N SER A 51 -41.82 -85.45 -30.98
CA SER A 51 -40.47 -85.35 -30.47
C SER A 51 -39.65 -84.25 -31.20
N PHE A 52 -39.84 -84.20 -32.54
CA PHE A 52 -39.20 -83.10 -33.31
C PHE A 52 -39.65 -81.72 -32.85
N PHE A 53 -40.93 -81.50 -32.68
CA PHE A 53 -41.49 -80.26 -32.17
C PHE A 53 -40.93 -79.93 -30.76
N LYS A 54 -40.81 -80.92 -29.88
CA LYS A 54 -40.20 -80.69 -28.57
C LYS A 54 -38.75 -80.27 -28.65
N ILE A 55 -37.97 -80.88 -29.51
CA ILE A 55 -36.56 -80.47 -29.74
C ILE A 55 -36.48 -79.03 -30.33
N CYS A 56 -37.41 -78.64 -31.22
CA CYS A 56 -37.51 -77.28 -31.75
C CYS A 56 -37.86 -76.31 -30.63
N ASP A 57 -38.80 -76.58 -29.72
CA ASP A 57 -39.14 -75.74 -28.60
C ASP A 57 -37.97 -75.59 -27.65
N GLU A 58 -37.21 -76.65 -27.37
CA GLU A 58 -36.04 -76.63 -26.52
C GLU A 58 -34.93 -75.76 -27.17
N ALA A 59 -34.72 -75.90 -28.49
CA ALA A 59 -33.76 -75.10 -29.23
C ALA A 59 -34.16 -73.59 -29.20
N THR A 60 -35.43 -73.28 -29.39
CA THR A 60 -35.96 -71.89 -29.29
C THR A 60 -35.73 -71.27 -27.91
N GLY A 61 -36.05 -72.08 -26.84
CA GLY A 61 -35.81 -71.66 -25.45
C GLY A 61 -34.34 -71.36 -25.16
N LEU A 62 -33.41 -72.17 -25.68
CA LEU A 62 -31.94 -71.92 -25.57
C LEU A 62 -31.51 -70.65 -26.29
N ALA A 63 -32.02 -70.37 -27.50
CA ALA A 63 -31.79 -69.16 -28.24
C ALA A 63 -32.31 -67.91 -27.49
N GLU A 64 -33.49 -67.99 -26.92
CA GLU A 64 -34.09 -66.92 -26.12
C GLU A 64 -33.26 -66.65 -24.84
N ALA A 65 -32.88 -67.71 -24.12
CA ALA A 65 -32.05 -67.57 -22.92
C ALA A 65 -30.65 -66.97 -23.23
N TYR A 66 -30.06 -67.33 -24.37
CA TYR A 66 -28.82 -66.73 -24.84
C TYR A 66 -28.99 -65.24 -25.13
N SER A 67 -30.05 -64.86 -25.86
CA SER A 67 -30.35 -63.48 -26.18
C SER A 67 -30.53 -62.63 -24.94
N GLN A 68 -31.31 -63.14 -23.95
CA GLN A 68 -31.52 -62.46 -22.67
C GLN A 68 -30.23 -62.30 -21.86
N ARG A 69 -29.39 -63.32 -21.80
CA ARG A 69 -28.06 -63.25 -21.15
C ARG A 69 -27.19 -62.18 -21.80
N MET A 70 -27.10 -62.15 -23.15
CA MET A 70 -26.34 -61.17 -23.89
C MET A 70 -26.86 -59.77 -23.65
N ALA A 71 -28.18 -59.52 -23.72
CA ALA A 71 -28.79 -58.24 -23.46
C ALA A 71 -28.51 -57.75 -22.01
N SER A 72 -28.56 -58.67 -21.03
CA SER A 72 -28.23 -58.30 -19.63
C SER A 72 -26.77 -57.93 -19.44
N SER A 73 -25.88 -58.64 -20.14
CA SER A 73 -24.40 -58.32 -20.11
C SER A 73 -24.08 -57.00 -20.75
N LEU A 74 -24.73 -56.68 -21.89
CA LEU A 74 -24.59 -55.38 -22.55
C LEU A 74 -25.09 -54.25 -21.66
N LYS A 75 -26.23 -54.42 -21.00
CA LYS A 75 -26.76 -53.43 -20.06
C LYS A 75 -25.84 -53.16 -18.86
N LYS A 76 -25.21 -54.23 -18.32
CA LYS A 76 -24.18 -54.07 -17.27
C LYS A 76 -22.95 -53.31 -17.76
N LEU A 77 -22.49 -53.63 -18.95
CA LEU A 77 -21.32 -52.93 -19.57
C LEU A 77 -21.66 -51.46 -19.78
N GLU A 78 -22.86 -51.16 -20.30
CA GLU A 78 -23.33 -49.78 -20.47
C GLU A 78 -23.34 -49.01 -19.14
N GLN A 79 -23.82 -49.60 -18.07
CA GLN A 79 -23.84 -48.99 -16.73
C GLN A 79 -22.41 -48.69 -16.22
N VAL A 80 -21.47 -49.59 -16.42
CA VAL A 80 -20.06 -49.36 -16.03
C VAL A 80 -19.46 -48.20 -16.82
N VAL A 81 -19.64 -48.22 -18.15
CA VAL A 81 -19.10 -47.13 -19.01
C VAL A 81 -19.70 -45.78 -18.64
N VAL A 82 -21.00 -45.71 -18.38
CA VAL A 82 -21.66 -44.46 -17.92
C VAL A 82 -21.09 -44.01 -16.57
N GLY A 83 -20.88 -44.96 -15.64
CA GLY A 83 -20.26 -44.68 -14.34
C GLY A 83 -18.86 -44.12 -14.47
N ASP A 84 -18.02 -44.70 -15.33
CA ASP A 84 -16.65 -44.25 -15.59
C ASP A 84 -16.64 -42.83 -16.21
N ILE A 85 -17.52 -42.58 -17.18
CA ILE A 85 -17.66 -41.23 -17.78
C ILE A 85 -18.04 -40.20 -16.74
N ILE A 86 -19.04 -40.49 -15.87
CA ILE A 86 -19.43 -39.58 -14.80
C ILE A 86 -18.27 -39.37 -13.84
N GLY A 87 -17.55 -40.40 -13.44
CA GLY A 87 -16.32 -40.29 -12.63
C GLY A 87 -15.26 -39.42 -13.24
N LEU A 88 -14.98 -39.60 -14.54
CA LEU A 88 -14.01 -38.79 -15.26
C LEU A 88 -14.43 -37.33 -15.33
N VAL A 89 -15.68 -37.03 -15.64
CA VAL A 89 -16.20 -35.65 -15.67
C VAL A 89 -16.07 -35.00 -14.30
N PHE A 90 -16.35 -35.76 -13.23
CA PHE A 90 -16.21 -35.27 -11.86
C PHE A 90 -14.74 -34.92 -11.52
N VAL A 91 -13.79 -35.78 -11.88
CA VAL A 91 -12.35 -35.53 -11.67
C VAL A 91 -11.88 -34.32 -12.45
N ILE A 92 -12.26 -34.21 -13.73
CA ILE A 92 -11.93 -33.03 -14.55
C ILE A 92 -12.51 -31.75 -13.94
N GLY A 93 -13.76 -31.79 -13.50
CA GLY A 93 -14.39 -30.67 -12.83
C GLY A 93 -13.67 -30.23 -11.55
N MET A 94 -13.23 -31.17 -10.73
CA MET A 94 -12.41 -30.92 -9.54
C MET A 94 -11.08 -30.27 -9.86
N GLU A 95 -10.37 -30.75 -10.87
CA GLU A 95 -9.09 -30.19 -11.30
C GLU A 95 -9.26 -28.77 -11.88
N LEU A 96 -10.33 -28.53 -12.63
CA LEU A 96 -10.65 -27.20 -13.13
C LEU A 96 -10.91 -26.19 -11.99
N ILE A 97 -11.70 -26.62 -10.98
CA ILE A 97 -11.95 -25.78 -9.79
C ILE A 97 -10.65 -25.46 -9.04
N LYS A 98 -9.76 -26.46 -8.87
CA LYS A 98 -8.44 -26.21 -8.26
C LYS A 98 -7.62 -25.22 -9.08
N ALA A 99 -7.54 -25.38 -10.39
CA ALA A 99 -6.80 -24.49 -11.29
C ALA A 99 -7.29 -23.05 -11.19
N VAL A 100 -8.61 -22.83 -11.19
CA VAL A 100 -9.22 -21.49 -11.02
C VAL A 100 -8.87 -20.89 -9.65
N ARG A 101 -8.97 -21.69 -8.57
CA ARG A 101 -8.61 -21.24 -7.22
C ARG A 101 -7.11 -20.88 -7.14
N TYR A 102 -6.23 -21.68 -7.71
CA TYR A 102 -4.79 -21.38 -7.77
C TYR A 102 -4.50 -20.11 -8.54
N ALA A 103 -5.14 -19.91 -9.69
CA ALA A 103 -4.98 -18.69 -10.48
C ALA A 103 -5.46 -17.43 -9.73
N ALA A 104 -6.60 -17.51 -9.03
CA ALA A 104 -7.12 -16.44 -8.21
C ALA A 104 -6.20 -16.14 -7.01
N MET A 105 -5.70 -17.17 -6.32
CA MET A 105 -4.78 -17.03 -5.19
C MET A 105 -3.45 -16.40 -5.63
N ASN A 106 -2.90 -16.85 -6.76
CA ASN A 106 -1.65 -16.28 -7.31
C ASN A 106 -1.80 -14.80 -7.65
N ARG A 107 -2.94 -14.36 -8.22
CA ARG A 107 -3.21 -12.94 -8.49
C ARG A 107 -3.27 -12.12 -7.20
N ILE A 108 -3.87 -12.64 -6.13
CA ILE A 108 -3.92 -11.98 -4.83
C ILE A 108 -2.53 -11.92 -4.20
N LEU A 109 -1.77 -13.01 -4.25
CA LEU A 109 -0.40 -13.07 -3.76
C LEU A 109 0.53 -12.09 -4.52
N GLN A 110 0.45 -12.04 -5.84
CA GLN A 110 1.22 -11.07 -6.63
C GLN A 110 0.90 -9.63 -6.25
N LYS A 111 -0.39 -9.30 -6.04
CA LYS A 111 -0.77 -7.95 -5.56
C LYS A 111 -0.20 -7.65 -4.19
N LYS A 112 -0.24 -8.59 -3.22
CA LYS A 112 0.32 -8.38 -1.87
C LYS A 112 1.84 -8.33 -1.86
N VAL A 113 2.50 -9.07 -2.76
CA VAL A 113 3.97 -9.11 -2.83
C VAL A 113 4.55 -7.85 -3.49
N TYR A 114 3.84 -7.25 -4.45
CA TYR A 114 4.39 -6.20 -5.31
C TYR A 114 3.69 -4.84 -5.23
N LEU A 115 2.58 -4.71 -4.52
CA LEU A 115 1.90 -3.43 -4.33
C LEU A 115 1.99 -2.96 -2.88
N ASP A 116 2.13 -1.66 -2.70
CA ASP A 116 2.01 -0.98 -1.41
C ASP A 116 0.54 -0.77 -1.06
N GLU A 117 0.10 -1.25 0.10
CA GLU A 117 -1.32 -1.21 0.51
C GLU A 117 -1.83 0.22 0.75
N ALA A 118 -0.95 1.13 1.16
CA ALA A 118 -1.34 2.51 1.47
C ALA A 118 -1.53 3.35 0.21
N THR A 119 -0.68 3.17 -0.80
CA THR A 119 -0.63 4.03 -1.99
C THR A 119 -1.16 3.36 -3.26
N GLY A 120 -1.23 2.02 -3.29
CA GLY A 120 -1.55 1.25 -4.48
C GLY A 120 -0.44 1.23 -5.56
N LEU A 121 0.68 1.90 -5.33
CA LEU A 121 1.85 1.86 -6.19
C LEU A 121 2.63 0.56 -5.99
N PRO A 122 3.49 0.16 -6.95
CA PRO A 122 4.53 -0.82 -6.74
C PRO A 122 5.29 -0.56 -5.43
N ASN A 123 5.47 -1.59 -4.62
CA ASN A 123 6.14 -1.49 -3.33
C ASN A 123 7.66 -1.65 -3.46
N LYS A 124 8.36 -1.62 -2.32
CA LYS A 124 9.81 -1.77 -2.23
C LYS A 124 10.32 -3.03 -2.94
N ASN A 125 9.65 -4.18 -2.77
CA ASN A 125 10.08 -5.43 -3.41
C ASN A 125 10.07 -5.30 -4.94
N LYS A 126 9.06 -4.63 -5.50
CA LYS A 126 9.00 -4.41 -6.96
C LYS A 126 10.01 -3.37 -7.43
N CYS A 127 10.28 -2.35 -6.62
CA CYS A 127 11.36 -1.39 -6.91
C CYS A 127 12.72 -2.09 -6.95
N GLU A 128 13.03 -2.92 -5.94
CA GLU A 128 14.28 -3.70 -5.88
C GLU A 128 14.41 -4.67 -7.05
N GLU A 129 13.36 -5.42 -7.39
CA GLU A 129 13.34 -6.34 -8.52
C GLU A 129 13.70 -5.62 -9.84
N ILE A 130 13.10 -4.44 -10.10
CA ILE A 130 13.40 -3.68 -11.32
C ILE A 130 14.83 -3.13 -11.32
N LEU A 131 15.34 -2.73 -10.15
CA LEU A 131 16.73 -2.29 -10.01
C LEU A 131 17.73 -3.46 -10.17
N GLU A 132 17.30 -4.72 -9.88
CA GLU A 132 18.12 -5.92 -10.00
C GLU A 132 18.02 -6.61 -11.38
N GLU A 133 16.83 -6.59 -12.03
CA GLU A 133 16.65 -7.20 -13.37
C GLU A 133 17.62 -6.66 -14.42
N SER A 134 18.16 -5.46 -14.19
CA SER A 134 19.15 -4.83 -15.05
C SER A 134 20.60 -5.28 -14.79
N ASP A 135 20.84 -6.02 -13.69
CA ASP A 135 22.17 -6.55 -13.29
C ASP A 135 22.56 -7.81 -14.09
N GLY A 136 21.68 -8.32 -14.96
CA GLY A 136 21.87 -9.52 -15.77
C GLY A 136 22.77 -9.39 -17.01
N GLY A 137 23.49 -8.26 -17.17
CA GLY A 137 24.52 -8.11 -18.20
C GLY A 137 24.00 -7.87 -19.63
N GLU A 138 22.72 -7.65 -19.84
CA GLU A 138 22.24 -7.04 -21.08
C GLU A 138 22.49 -5.53 -20.97
N GLU A 139 23.36 -5.01 -21.85
CA GLU A 139 23.53 -3.57 -22.04
C GLU A 139 22.17 -2.90 -22.07
N ILE A 140 21.94 -1.92 -21.21
CA ILE A 140 20.73 -1.10 -21.21
C ILE A 140 20.62 -0.46 -22.59
N SER A 141 19.95 -1.13 -23.52
CA SER A 141 19.74 -0.59 -24.85
C SER A 141 18.69 0.50 -24.77
N GLY A 142 19.13 1.76 -24.57
CA GLY A 142 18.26 2.92 -24.56
C GLY A 142 18.65 3.96 -23.50
N VAL A 143 17.97 5.10 -23.56
CA VAL A 143 18.13 6.19 -22.58
C VAL A 143 17.19 5.93 -21.41
N TYR A 144 17.75 5.96 -20.20
CA TYR A 144 17.00 5.82 -18.95
C TYR A 144 17.28 7.03 -18.04
N ALA A 145 16.25 7.46 -17.34
CA ALA A 145 16.38 8.34 -16.19
C ALA A 145 15.77 7.67 -14.96
N VAL A 146 16.49 7.72 -13.86
CA VAL A 146 16.01 7.33 -12.55
C VAL A 146 15.74 8.60 -11.75
N CYS A 147 14.54 8.69 -11.17
CA CYS A 147 14.14 9.81 -10.32
C CYS A 147 13.82 9.28 -8.92
N VAL A 148 14.39 9.88 -7.89
CA VAL A 148 14.18 9.54 -6.48
C VAL A 148 13.56 10.71 -5.76
N PHE A 149 12.59 10.45 -4.90
CA PHE A 149 11.87 11.44 -4.13
C PHE A 149 11.79 11.01 -2.67
N ASP A 150 11.93 11.96 -1.74
CA ASP A 150 11.84 11.74 -0.29
C ASP A 150 10.90 12.79 0.30
N LEU A 151 9.85 12.34 1.00
CA LEU A 151 8.89 13.23 1.65
C LEU A 151 9.49 13.88 2.88
N ASN A 152 9.46 15.20 2.93
CA ASN A 152 9.90 15.96 4.09
C ASN A 152 8.83 15.96 5.19
N ASN A 153 9.26 16.12 6.43
CA ASN A 153 8.42 16.37 7.61
C ASN A 153 7.42 15.25 7.98
N LEU A 154 7.49 14.05 7.39
CA LEU A 154 6.59 12.94 7.70
C LEU A 154 6.63 12.58 9.20
N ARG A 155 7.83 12.56 9.80
CA ARG A 155 7.97 12.31 11.25
C ARG A 155 7.27 13.37 12.10
N THR A 156 7.36 14.63 11.72
CA THR A 156 6.71 15.76 12.41
C THR A 156 5.20 15.63 12.30
N ILE A 157 4.67 15.31 11.10
CA ILE A 157 3.24 15.08 10.87
C ILE A 157 2.74 13.92 11.74
N ASN A 158 3.46 12.78 11.74
CA ASN A 158 3.12 11.62 12.56
C ASN A 158 3.07 11.96 14.06
N ASN A 159 4.05 12.72 14.53
CA ASN A 159 4.14 13.08 15.96
C ASN A 159 3.06 14.10 16.40
N SER A 160 2.70 15.04 15.52
CA SER A 160 1.77 16.12 15.87
C SER A 160 0.32 15.81 15.51
N LEU A 161 0.06 15.07 14.42
CA LEU A 161 -1.29 14.82 13.90
C LEU A 161 -1.69 13.32 13.91
N GLY A 162 -0.74 12.42 14.27
CA GLY A 162 -0.96 10.98 14.30
C GLY A 162 -0.64 10.27 12.99
N HIS A 163 -0.46 8.94 13.06
CA HIS A 163 -0.07 8.09 11.93
C HIS A 163 -1.10 8.09 10.78
N ASP A 164 -2.39 8.20 11.08
CA ASP A 164 -3.44 8.26 10.05
C ASP A 164 -3.25 9.46 9.11
N LYS A 165 -2.81 10.62 9.66
CA LYS A 165 -2.49 11.81 8.87
C LYS A 165 -1.19 11.67 8.11
N GLY A 166 -0.20 10.97 8.66
CA GLY A 166 1.01 10.61 7.93
C GLY A 166 0.72 9.70 6.73
N ASP A 167 -0.16 8.73 6.90
CA ASP A 167 -0.60 7.86 5.80
C ASP A 167 -1.40 8.63 4.73
N GLU A 168 -2.21 9.59 5.13
CA GLU A 168 -2.90 10.51 4.21
C GLU A 168 -1.90 11.35 3.41
N TYR A 169 -0.87 11.87 4.08
CA TYR A 169 0.22 12.64 3.47
C TYR A 169 0.97 11.84 2.41
N ILE A 170 1.36 10.60 2.74
CA ILE A 170 2.02 9.67 1.82
C ILE A 170 1.12 9.37 0.61
N ARG A 171 -0.17 9.06 0.83
CA ARG A 171 -1.14 8.81 -0.24
C ARG A 171 -1.33 10.02 -1.15
N SER A 172 -1.40 11.20 -0.56
CA SER A 172 -1.56 12.45 -1.32
C SER A 172 -0.39 12.68 -2.27
N PHE A 173 0.85 12.50 -1.80
CA PHE A 173 2.03 12.59 -2.67
C PHE A 173 2.03 11.52 -3.76
N ALA A 174 1.75 10.26 -3.41
CA ALA A 174 1.68 9.16 -4.38
C ALA A 174 0.69 9.44 -5.52
N VAL A 175 -0.48 10.01 -5.20
CA VAL A 175 -1.49 10.40 -6.19
C VAL A 175 -0.98 11.51 -7.10
N GLN A 176 -0.33 12.56 -6.55
CA GLN A 176 0.20 13.65 -7.35
C GLN A 176 1.36 13.19 -8.23
N LEU A 177 2.26 12.36 -7.69
CA LEU A 177 3.36 11.76 -8.45
C LEU A 177 2.84 10.90 -9.61
N ARG A 178 1.85 10.03 -9.36
CA ARG A 178 1.27 9.16 -10.40
C ARG A 178 0.54 9.97 -11.49
N LYS A 179 -0.11 11.08 -11.13
CA LYS A 179 -0.75 11.99 -12.10
C LYS A 179 0.24 12.73 -12.97
N ALA A 180 1.38 13.10 -12.40
CA ALA A 180 2.39 13.91 -13.09
C ALA A 180 3.29 13.07 -14.00
N VAL A 181 3.51 11.79 -13.68
CA VAL A 181 4.32 10.87 -14.47
C VAL A 181 3.40 10.08 -15.41
N PRO A 182 3.64 10.04 -16.74
CA PRO A 182 2.86 9.25 -17.69
C PRO A 182 2.75 7.76 -17.31
N GLU A 183 1.62 7.11 -17.69
CA GLU A 183 1.31 5.74 -17.25
C GLU A 183 2.29 4.68 -17.74
N GLU A 184 2.95 4.92 -18.87
CA GLU A 184 3.95 4.03 -19.45
C GLU A 184 5.25 3.93 -18.62
N TYR A 185 5.47 4.86 -17.70
CA TYR A 185 6.65 4.85 -16.85
C TYR A 185 6.39 4.24 -15.48
N PHE A 186 7.42 3.58 -14.97
CA PHE A 186 7.38 3.00 -13.65
C PHE A 186 7.36 4.07 -12.55
N VAL A 187 6.48 3.91 -11.58
CA VAL A 187 6.44 4.68 -10.34
C VAL A 187 6.19 3.72 -9.21
N GLY A 188 7.02 3.75 -8.17
CA GLY A 188 6.91 2.87 -6.99
C GLY A 188 7.23 3.60 -5.69
N ARG A 189 6.81 3.01 -4.57
CA ARG A 189 7.19 3.43 -3.22
C ARG A 189 8.33 2.54 -2.74
N ASN A 190 9.53 3.11 -2.63
CA ASN A 190 10.77 2.39 -2.31
C ASN A 190 11.02 2.23 -0.80
N GLY A 191 10.32 3.01 0.03
CA GLY A 191 10.49 3.01 1.48
C GLY A 191 9.31 3.68 2.19
N GLY A 192 9.52 4.07 3.45
CA GLY A 192 8.50 4.76 4.26
C GLY A 192 8.03 6.07 3.64
N ASP A 193 8.98 6.94 3.29
CA ASP A 193 8.84 8.26 2.71
C ASP A 193 9.52 8.40 1.33
N GLU A 194 10.11 7.32 0.82
CA GLU A 194 10.85 7.30 -0.43
C GLU A 194 10.02 6.77 -1.60
N PHE A 195 10.14 7.44 -2.75
CA PHE A 195 9.50 7.06 -4.00
C PHE A 195 10.52 7.02 -5.14
N LEU A 196 10.25 6.16 -6.11
CA LEU A 196 11.09 5.92 -7.28
C LEU A 196 10.25 6.05 -8.56
N ALA A 197 10.80 6.73 -9.56
CA ALA A 197 10.28 6.67 -10.93
C ALA A 197 11.40 6.35 -11.91
N ILE A 198 11.09 5.52 -12.92
CA ILE A 198 12.02 5.16 -13.99
C ILE A 198 11.39 5.57 -15.32
N LEU A 199 12.05 6.50 -16.00
CA LEU A 199 11.62 7.08 -17.26
C LEU A 199 12.50 6.52 -18.39
N ARG A 200 11.90 6.06 -19.47
CA ARG A 200 12.61 5.45 -20.59
C ARG A 200 12.50 6.31 -21.84
N GLY A 201 13.61 6.47 -22.56
CA GLY A 201 13.64 7.14 -23.84
C GLY A 201 13.52 8.67 -23.77
N LEU A 202 13.60 9.28 -22.60
CA LEU A 202 13.53 10.72 -22.41
C LEU A 202 14.93 11.34 -22.38
N ASN A 203 15.09 12.48 -23.04
CA ASN A 203 16.29 13.31 -22.92
C ASN A 203 16.24 14.17 -21.63
N ARG A 204 17.33 14.92 -21.37
CA ARG A 204 17.44 15.76 -20.16
C ARG A 204 16.31 16.78 -20.04
N GLU A 205 15.97 17.48 -21.14
CA GLU A 205 14.95 18.53 -21.13
C GLU A 205 13.57 17.96 -20.80
N GLU A 206 13.25 16.78 -21.33
CA GLU A 206 12.00 16.06 -21.06
C GLU A 206 11.93 15.57 -19.61
N VAL A 207 13.03 15.06 -19.04
CA VAL A 207 13.10 14.68 -17.62
C VAL A 207 12.93 15.88 -16.71
N GLU A 208 13.61 17.01 -17.01
CA GLU A 208 13.46 18.27 -16.28
C GLU A 208 12.03 18.82 -16.36
N ALA A 209 11.40 18.72 -17.54
CA ALA A 209 9.99 19.08 -17.71
C ALA A 209 9.06 18.18 -16.87
N CYS A 210 9.33 16.87 -16.79
CA CYS A 210 8.61 15.96 -15.93
C CYS A 210 8.79 16.32 -14.44
N MET A 211 10.01 16.55 -13.99
CA MET A 211 10.31 16.99 -12.61
C MET A 211 9.62 18.32 -12.27
N LYS A 212 9.61 19.27 -13.20
CA LYS A 212 8.89 20.54 -13.06
C LYS A 212 7.38 20.32 -12.98
N HIS A 213 6.84 19.39 -13.76
CA HIS A 213 5.42 19.06 -13.72
C HIS A 213 5.02 18.47 -12.37
N ILE A 214 5.82 17.56 -11.81
CA ILE A 214 5.62 17.02 -10.45
C ILE A 214 5.58 18.14 -9.41
N ARG A 215 6.56 19.09 -9.48
CA ARG A 215 6.58 20.26 -8.57
C ARG A 215 5.35 21.13 -8.71
N THR A 216 4.85 21.33 -9.93
CA THR A 216 3.65 22.13 -10.20
C THR A 216 2.40 21.45 -9.64
N GLN A 217 2.23 20.14 -9.84
CA GLN A 217 1.10 19.37 -9.33
C GLN A 217 1.06 19.34 -7.80
N THR A 218 2.20 19.12 -7.15
CA THR A 218 2.30 19.12 -5.70
C THR A 218 2.07 20.51 -5.10
N ALA A 219 2.55 21.57 -5.74
CA ALA A 219 2.31 22.94 -5.32
C ALA A 219 0.83 23.34 -5.47
N GLU A 220 0.17 22.92 -6.55
CA GLU A 220 -1.28 23.13 -6.74
C GLU A 220 -2.08 22.40 -5.66
N TYR A 221 -1.77 21.14 -5.38
CA TYR A 221 -2.38 20.39 -4.29
C TYR A 221 -2.19 21.10 -2.95
N SER A 222 -0.97 21.57 -2.65
CA SER A 222 -0.65 22.26 -1.39
C SER A 222 -1.40 23.58 -1.21
N ARG A 223 -1.68 24.31 -2.31
CA ARG A 223 -2.53 25.51 -2.26
C ARG A 223 -3.99 25.18 -1.91
N GLN A 224 -4.48 24.03 -2.37
CA GLN A 224 -5.85 23.57 -2.08
C GLN A 224 -5.96 22.95 -0.68
N HIS A 225 -4.84 22.45 -0.12
CA HIS A 225 -4.75 21.79 1.19
C HIS A 225 -3.69 22.46 2.08
N PRO A 226 -3.91 23.71 2.50
CA PRO A 226 -2.92 24.46 3.29
C PRO A 226 -2.67 23.87 4.68
N GLU A 227 -3.59 23.06 5.19
CA GLU A 227 -3.47 22.35 6.46
C GLU A 227 -2.41 21.23 6.42
N MET A 228 -2.09 20.70 5.24
CA MET A 228 -1.10 19.64 5.06
C MET A 228 -0.39 19.76 3.69
N PRO A 229 0.41 20.82 3.51
CA PRO A 229 1.12 21.06 2.25
C PRO A 229 2.18 19.99 2.01
N ILE A 230 2.24 19.47 0.78
CA ILE A 230 3.25 18.48 0.38
C ILE A 230 4.60 19.17 0.22
N SER A 231 5.60 18.68 0.97
CA SER A 231 7.00 19.03 0.84
C SER A 231 7.83 17.78 0.59
N TYR A 232 8.71 17.81 -0.40
CA TYR A 232 9.58 16.70 -0.73
C TYR A 232 10.90 17.21 -1.33
N ALA A 233 11.95 16.39 -1.25
CA ALA A 233 13.16 16.53 -2.02
C ALA A 233 13.12 15.60 -3.23
N GLY A 234 13.69 15.99 -4.35
CA GLY A 234 13.72 15.18 -5.56
C GLY A 234 15.03 15.31 -6.33
N GLY A 235 15.58 14.16 -6.74
CA GLY A 235 16.77 14.08 -7.58
C GLY A 235 16.56 13.14 -8.75
N TYR A 236 17.34 13.33 -9.82
CA TYR A 236 17.33 12.43 -10.96
C TYR A 236 18.75 12.25 -11.51
N ALA A 237 18.96 11.17 -12.24
CA ALA A 237 20.16 10.90 -13.03
C ALA A 237 19.78 10.26 -14.37
N LEU A 238 20.50 10.62 -15.44
CA LEU A 238 20.31 10.06 -16.77
C LEU A 238 21.46 9.11 -17.14
N SER A 239 21.16 8.01 -17.81
CA SER A 239 22.18 7.06 -18.31
C SER A 239 23.16 7.68 -19.29
N THR A 240 22.75 8.72 -20.04
CA THR A 240 23.60 9.43 -20.99
C THR A 240 24.68 10.31 -20.34
N GLU A 241 24.66 10.48 -19.02
CA GLU A 241 25.63 11.30 -18.27
C GLU A 241 26.79 10.48 -17.73
N PHE A 242 26.70 9.15 -17.82
CA PHE A 242 27.66 8.21 -17.26
C PHE A 242 28.05 7.15 -18.31
N GLU A 243 29.30 6.76 -18.34
CA GLU A 243 29.79 5.64 -19.16
C GLU A 243 29.52 4.33 -18.38
N ASP A 244 28.98 3.31 -19.05
CA ASP A 244 28.74 1.95 -18.52
C ASP A 244 27.96 1.91 -17.16
N CYS A 245 26.97 2.78 -17.02
CA CYS A 245 26.18 2.90 -15.79
C CYS A 245 24.92 2.02 -15.84
N ASP A 246 24.77 1.13 -14.90
CA ASP A 246 23.55 0.34 -14.72
C ASP A 246 22.43 1.13 -14.01
N ILE A 247 21.21 0.60 -13.95
CA ILE A 247 20.07 1.28 -13.30
C ILE A 247 20.32 1.46 -11.80
N ARG A 248 21.03 0.56 -11.14
CA ARG A 248 21.35 0.64 -9.71
C ARG A 248 22.36 1.76 -9.44
N GLU A 249 23.32 1.97 -10.34
CA GLU A 249 24.23 3.10 -10.28
C GLU A 249 23.53 4.42 -10.55
N LEU A 250 22.64 4.46 -11.54
CA LEU A 250 21.77 5.61 -11.78
C LEU A 250 20.91 5.95 -10.56
N PHE A 251 20.36 4.93 -9.90
CA PHE A 251 19.62 5.13 -8.65
C PHE A 251 20.50 5.80 -7.58
N ARG A 252 21.74 5.35 -7.39
CA ARG A 252 22.68 5.97 -6.44
C ARG A 252 22.99 7.42 -6.78
N HIS A 253 23.17 7.76 -8.06
CA HIS A 253 23.38 9.12 -8.50
C HIS A 253 22.13 9.99 -8.31
N ALA A 254 20.95 9.48 -8.61
CA ALA A 254 19.68 10.17 -8.38
C ALA A 254 19.44 10.42 -6.88
N ASP A 255 19.76 9.46 -6.01
CA ASP A 255 19.68 9.58 -4.56
C ASP A 255 20.65 10.66 -4.03
N GLN A 256 21.89 10.69 -4.52
CA GLN A 256 22.84 11.77 -4.19
C GLN A 256 22.30 13.15 -4.59
N ASN A 257 21.70 13.28 -5.77
CA ASN A 257 21.11 14.53 -6.24
C ASN A 257 19.88 14.93 -5.39
N MET A 258 19.06 13.98 -5.00
CA MET A 258 17.95 14.18 -4.06
C MET A 258 18.45 14.66 -2.69
N TYR A 259 19.52 14.06 -2.17
CA TYR A 259 20.13 14.49 -0.91
C TYR A 259 20.69 15.93 -0.98
N ILE A 260 21.29 16.33 -2.12
CA ILE A 260 21.73 17.71 -2.36
C ILE A 260 20.54 18.67 -2.36
N ASP A 261 19.43 18.33 -3.04
CA ASP A 261 18.19 19.12 -3.06
C ASP A 261 17.60 19.27 -1.64
N LYS A 262 17.58 18.19 -0.86
CA LYS A 262 17.14 18.16 0.55
C LYS A 262 17.96 19.11 1.44
N ASN A 263 19.29 19.09 1.29
CA ASN A 263 20.18 19.97 2.05
C ASN A 263 20.05 21.43 1.63
N ARG A 264 19.89 21.70 0.34
CA ARG A 264 19.67 23.07 -0.17
C ARG A 264 18.37 23.64 0.40
N ALA A 265 17.27 22.88 0.37
CA ALA A 265 16.00 23.30 0.94
C ALA A 265 16.11 23.62 2.45
N LYS A 266 16.82 22.79 3.23
CA LYS A 266 17.09 23.06 4.66
C LYS A 266 17.93 24.32 4.87
N MET A 267 18.92 24.57 4.03
CA MET A 267 19.75 25.78 4.13
C MET A 267 18.95 27.05 3.79
N GLU A 268 18.08 26.98 2.78
CA GLU A 268 17.18 28.08 2.41
C GLU A 268 16.18 28.38 3.52
N GLU A 269 15.57 27.34 4.12
CA GLU A 269 14.68 27.47 5.26
C GLU A 269 15.39 28.11 6.47
N ALA A 270 16.59 27.63 6.82
CA ALA A 270 17.39 28.19 7.91
C ALA A 270 17.82 29.64 7.64
N ALA A 271 18.12 30.00 6.38
CA ALA A 271 18.45 31.37 5.99
C ALA A 271 17.21 32.29 6.09
N ALA A 272 16.05 31.81 5.66
CA ALA A 272 14.78 32.55 5.81
C ALA A 272 14.44 32.78 7.28
N GLU A 273 14.57 31.75 8.13
CA GLU A 273 14.35 31.88 9.59
C GLU A 273 15.33 32.87 10.24
N ARG A 274 16.61 32.85 9.85
CA ARG A 274 17.59 33.86 10.35
C ARG A 274 17.19 35.27 9.96
N LYS A 275 16.73 35.46 8.72
CA LYS A 275 16.26 36.76 8.25
C LYS A 275 15.08 37.25 9.08
N ILE A 276 14.07 36.39 9.28
CA ILE A 276 12.89 36.69 10.12
C ILE A 276 13.30 37.00 11.55
N SER A 277 14.26 36.23 12.12
CA SER A 277 14.78 36.48 13.47
C SER A 277 15.47 37.83 13.61
N LEU A 278 16.22 38.26 12.61
CA LEU A 278 16.87 39.59 12.58
C LEU A 278 15.84 40.71 12.45
N GLU A 279 14.85 40.57 11.57
CA GLU A 279 13.75 41.53 11.42
C GLU A 279 12.96 41.67 12.73
N ALA A 280 12.73 40.57 13.44
CA ALA A 280 12.09 40.53 14.73
C ALA A 280 12.85 41.33 15.81
N LEU A 281 14.18 41.16 15.89
CA LEU A 281 15.02 41.94 16.80
C LEU A 281 15.02 43.42 16.48
N ASP A 282 14.93 43.81 15.21
CA ASP A 282 14.82 45.23 14.80
C ASP A 282 13.46 45.82 15.24
N VAL A 283 12.38 45.03 15.26
CA VAL A 283 11.08 45.46 15.79
C VAL A 283 11.17 45.73 17.30
N VAL A 284 11.82 44.83 18.05
CA VAL A 284 12.06 45.02 19.50
C VAL A 284 12.78 46.34 19.76
N LYS A 285 13.85 46.60 19.01
CA LYS A 285 14.61 47.88 19.13
C LYS A 285 13.74 49.10 18.82
N LYS A 286 13.04 49.08 17.68
CA LYS A 286 12.20 50.22 17.23
C LYS A 286 11.07 50.54 18.19
N LYS A 287 10.48 49.48 18.82
CA LYS A 287 9.41 49.65 19.83
C LYS A 287 9.96 49.99 21.23
N GLY A 288 11.28 50.08 21.42
CA GLY A 288 11.91 50.48 22.69
C GLY A 288 11.89 49.42 23.78
N TYR A 289 11.69 48.15 23.43
CA TYR A 289 11.74 47.06 24.40
C TYR A 289 13.19 46.62 24.66
N HIS A 290 13.48 46.37 25.94
CA HIS A 290 14.79 45.92 26.41
C HIS A 290 14.65 44.62 27.17
N PHE A 291 14.65 43.48 26.45
CA PHE A 291 14.53 42.18 27.08
C PHE A 291 15.91 41.62 27.47
N SER A 292 16.07 41.17 28.71
CA SER A 292 17.26 40.41 29.12
C SER A 292 17.34 39.06 28.43
N ASN A 293 16.21 38.40 28.21
CA ASN A 293 16.08 37.18 27.46
C ASN A 293 14.96 37.33 26.42
N CYS A 294 15.15 36.81 25.23
CA CYS A 294 14.17 36.87 24.16
C CYS A 294 14.20 35.61 23.32
N ILE A 295 13.03 35.05 23.07
CA ILE A 295 12.87 33.90 22.16
C ILE A 295 11.98 34.29 20.98
N TYR A 296 12.31 33.75 19.84
CA TYR A 296 11.49 33.77 18.64
C TYR A 296 10.63 32.52 18.62
N CYS A 297 9.35 32.64 18.33
CA CYS A 297 8.39 31.56 18.32
C CYS A 297 7.72 31.45 16.96
N ASN A 298 7.67 30.21 16.43
CA ASN A 298 6.92 29.83 15.23
C ASN A 298 5.64 29.09 15.66
N ALA A 299 4.49 29.78 15.56
CA ALA A 299 3.20 29.26 15.99
C ALA A 299 2.61 28.15 15.08
N ARG A 300 3.12 28.02 13.84
CA ARG A 300 2.71 26.94 12.91
C ARG A 300 3.39 25.62 13.23
N GLN A 301 4.66 25.67 13.61
CA GLN A 301 5.49 24.48 13.85
C GLN A 301 5.59 24.12 15.33
N ASP A 302 4.95 24.91 16.22
CA ASP A 302 5.10 24.80 17.68
C ASP A 302 6.58 24.78 18.10
N GLN A 303 7.38 25.72 17.56
CA GLN A 303 8.80 25.78 17.83
C GLN A 303 9.21 27.14 18.38
N TYR A 304 10.27 27.15 19.20
CA TYR A 304 10.95 28.38 19.60
C TYR A 304 12.46 28.26 19.38
N ARG A 305 13.11 29.44 19.30
CA ARG A 305 14.57 29.55 19.28
C ARG A 305 14.98 30.76 20.15
N ILE A 306 16.05 30.61 20.92
CA ILE A 306 16.60 31.71 21.67
C ILE A 306 17.26 32.70 20.71
N LEU A 307 16.85 33.98 20.76
CA LEU A 307 17.50 35.09 20.07
C LEU A 307 18.54 35.77 20.96
N ARG A 308 18.25 35.82 22.25
CA ARG A 308 19.08 36.44 23.28
C ARG A 308 18.85 35.74 24.61
N ALA A 309 19.92 35.38 25.30
CA ALA A 309 19.83 34.85 26.64
C ALA A 309 21.01 35.32 27.48
N VAL A 310 20.72 35.69 28.72
CA VAL A 310 21.73 35.92 29.75
C VAL A 310 22.06 34.57 30.39
N SER A 311 23.26 34.42 30.92
CA SER A 311 23.72 33.21 31.61
C SER A 311 22.71 32.74 32.68
N GLY A 312 22.35 31.47 32.66
CA GLY A 312 21.35 30.91 33.57
C GLY A 312 19.90 31.03 33.10
N PHE A 313 19.67 31.33 31.81
CA PHE A 313 18.32 31.23 31.24
C PHE A 313 17.87 29.76 31.23
N PHE A 314 16.62 29.52 31.60
CA PHE A 314 16.10 28.19 31.93
C PHE A 314 15.65 27.36 30.72
N LEU A 315 15.55 27.95 29.53
CA LEU A 315 15.19 27.21 28.31
C LEU A 315 16.43 26.73 27.56
N ALA A 316 16.27 25.63 26.81
CA ALA A 316 17.26 25.17 25.85
C ALA A 316 17.35 26.13 24.64
N GLU A 317 18.39 25.99 23.80
CA GLU A 317 18.61 26.88 22.64
C GLU A 317 17.43 26.89 21.66
N ASP A 318 16.76 25.75 21.51
CA ASP A 318 15.55 25.57 20.72
C ASP A 318 14.65 24.48 21.33
N GLY A 319 13.41 24.39 20.86
CA GLY A 319 12.46 23.36 21.30
C GLY A 319 11.02 23.68 20.95
N SER A 320 10.07 22.92 21.54
CA SER A 320 8.65 23.16 21.39
C SER A 320 8.22 24.39 22.19
N TYR A 321 7.48 25.30 21.56
CA TYR A 321 6.88 26.46 22.23
C TYR A 321 5.95 26.01 23.35
N THR A 322 5.07 25.03 23.09
CA THR A 322 4.15 24.48 24.11
C THR A 322 4.92 23.92 25.31
N GLY A 323 6.05 23.24 25.07
CA GLY A 323 6.92 22.76 26.12
C GLY A 323 7.56 23.89 26.93
N ALA A 324 8.03 24.95 26.27
CA ALA A 324 8.57 26.15 26.92
C ALA A 324 7.52 26.87 27.76
N ALA A 325 6.31 27.06 27.22
CA ALA A 325 5.19 27.67 27.94
C ALA A 325 4.81 26.88 29.20
N GLU A 326 4.73 25.56 29.12
CA GLU A 326 4.46 24.71 30.28
C GLU A 326 5.58 24.78 31.33
N HIS A 327 6.85 24.84 30.89
CA HIS A 327 7.99 25.01 31.81
C HIS A 327 7.90 26.34 32.58
N ILE A 328 7.52 27.43 31.90
CA ILE A 328 7.27 28.74 32.54
C ILE A 328 6.15 28.62 33.58
N VAL A 329 5.04 27.97 33.18
CA VAL A 329 3.87 27.77 34.06
C VAL A 329 4.21 26.99 35.31
N GLN A 330 5.03 25.95 35.21
CA GLN A 330 5.45 25.11 36.33
C GLN A 330 6.29 25.89 37.37
N GLY A 331 7.03 26.89 36.92
CA GLY A 331 7.79 27.77 37.83
C GLY A 331 6.93 28.70 38.73
N ILE A 332 5.61 28.81 38.49
CA ILE A 332 4.70 29.64 39.24
C ILE A 332 4.15 28.90 40.45
N THR A 333 4.25 29.50 41.63
CA THR A 333 3.88 28.84 42.88
C THR A 333 2.38 28.84 43.16
N ASP A 334 1.68 29.92 42.80
CA ASP A 334 0.24 30.12 43.00
C ASP A 334 -0.58 29.39 41.95
N GLU A 335 -1.53 28.55 42.38
CA GLU A 335 -2.33 27.69 41.49
C GLU A 335 -3.25 28.47 40.55
N GLU A 336 -3.86 29.54 41.04
CA GLU A 336 -4.76 30.38 40.23
C GLU A 336 -3.96 31.18 39.18
N LYS A 337 -2.82 31.75 39.58
CA LYS A 337 -1.90 32.42 38.67
C LYS A 337 -1.31 31.46 37.64
N ARG A 338 -1.09 30.20 38.02
CA ARG A 338 -0.64 29.14 37.12
C ARG A 338 -1.67 28.83 36.03
N LYS A 339 -2.93 28.72 36.39
CA LYS A 339 -4.03 28.53 35.44
C LYS A 339 -4.18 29.72 34.50
N GLU A 340 -4.09 30.94 35.04
CA GLU A 340 -4.16 32.16 34.25
C GLU A 340 -2.98 32.22 33.23
N MET A 341 -1.75 31.99 33.68
CA MET A 341 -0.56 31.98 32.82
C MET A 341 -0.70 30.96 31.71
N ARG A 342 -1.15 29.71 32.03
CA ARG A 342 -1.39 28.67 31.03
C ARG A 342 -2.38 29.11 29.96
N ARG A 343 -3.46 29.78 30.35
CA ARG A 343 -4.43 30.32 29.42
C ARG A 343 -3.86 31.43 28.55
N MET A 344 -3.08 32.33 29.14
CA MET A 344 -2.49 33.48 28.43
C MET A 344 -1.39 33.08 27.44
N LEU A 345 -0.68 31.98 27.73
CA LEU A 345 0.35 31.42 26.84
C LEU A 345 -0.18 30.37 25.81
N ASP A 346 -1.48 30.06 25.88
CA ASP A 346 -2.07 29.13 24.89
C ASP A 346 -2.07 29.75 23.49
N LEU A 347 -1.62 28.98 22.50
CA LEU A 347 -1.52 29.43 21.11
C LEU A 347 -2.86 29.87 20.53
N THR A 348 -3.97 29.24 20.96
CA THR A 348 -5.32 29.62 20.51
C THR A 348 -5.67 31.01 21.03
N HIS A 349 -5.39 31.27 22.30
CA HIS A 349 -5.60 32.60 22.92
C HIS A 349 -4.72 33.68 22.26
N LEU A 350 -3.44 33.38 22.00
CA LEU A 350 -2.54 34.32 21.32
C LEU A 350 -3.01 34.66 19.89
N LYS A 351 -3.52 33.68 19.17
CA LYS A 351 -4.12 33.89 17.85
C LYS A 351 -5.37 34.78 17.93
N GLU A 352 -6.22 34.63 18.96
CA GLU A 352 -7.37 35.47 19.19
C GLU A 352 -6.97 36.92 19.50
N CYS A 353 -5.96 37.15 20.37
CA CYS A 353 -5.43 38.49 20.68
C CYS A 353 -4.90 39.17 19.41
N TYR A 354 -4.11 38.44 18.60
CA TYR A 354 -3.60 38.95 17.33
C TYR A 354 -4.72 39.33 16.35
N GLN A 355 -5.76 38.49 16.22
CA GLN A 355 -6.92 38.76 15.36
C GLN A 355 -7.76 39.98 15.81
N LYS A 356 -7.74 40.31 17.12
CA LYS A 356 -8.35 41.52 17.68
C LYS A 356 -7.53 42.78 17.43
N GLY A 357 -6.33 42.64 16.82
CA GLY A 357 -5.43 43.78 16.54
C GLY A 357 -4.57 44.21 17.73
N GLU A 358 -4.43 43.34 18.75
CA GLU A 358 -3.47 43.60 19.83
C GLU A 358 -2.04 43.53 19.29
N GLU A 359 -1.20 44.48 19.67
CA GLU A 359 0.21 44.52 19.25
C GLU A 359 1.11 43.72 20.20
N SER A 360 0.69 43.57 21.47
CA SER A 360 1.43 42.83 22.48
C SER A 360 0.50 42.34 23.61
N VAL A 361 0.95 41.28 24.28
CA VAL A 361 0.34 40.75 25.50
C VAL A 361 1.42 40.78 26.59
N GLU A 362 1.11 41.42 27.73
CA GLU A 362 2.02 41.48 28.87
C GLU A 362 1.44 40.69 30.05
N ILE A 363 2.26 39.83 30.65
CA ILE A 363 1.88 38.96 31.76
C ILE A 363 2.90 39.15 32.89
N LEU A 364 2.41 39.59 34.05
CA LEU A 364 3.21 39.67 35.27
C LEU A 364 3.08 38.37 36.06
N TYR A 365 4.20 37.82 36.54
CA TYR A 365 4.23 36.60 37.30
C TYR A 365 5.19 36.66 38.49
N GLU A 366 4.94 35.82 39.49
CA GLU A 366 5.79 35.66 40.66
C GLU A 366 6.34 34.20 40.62
N TYR A 367 7.65 34.06 40.84
CA TYR A 367 8.32 32.79 40.86
C TYR A 367 9.32 32.71 42.03
N GLN A 368 9.66 31.51 42.44
CA GLN A 368 10.69 31.27 43.45
C GLN A 368 12.03 30.95 42.80
N GLU A 369 13.09 31.65 43.25
CA GLU A 369 14.46 31.41 42.75
C GLU A 369 15.27 30.66 43.83
N GLY A 370 15.90 29.53 43.44
CA GLY A 370 16.76 28.71 44.32
C GLY A 370 16.14 27.40 44.80
N SER A 371 16.98 26.44 45.14
CA SER A 371 16.58 25.09 45.56
C SER A 371 15.94 25.03 46.95
N GLU A 372 15.93 26.12 47.72
CA GLU A 372 15.37 26.22 49.07
C GLU A 372 14.27 27.26 49.25
N GLY A 373 13.82 27.89 48.15
CA GLY A 373 12.63 28.78 48.15
C GLY A 373 12.82 30.14 48.89
N GLU A 374 14.05 30.67 48.95
CA GLU A 374 14.39 31.81 49.79
C GLU A 374 14.02 33.18 49.23
N ALA A 375 13.74 33.35 47.95
CA ALA A 375 13.35 34.66 47.42
C ALA A 375 12.16 34.59 46.42
N LEU A 376 11.07 35.31 46.73
CA LEU A 376 9.99 35.55 45.79
C LEU A 376 10.44 36.63 44.81
N CYS A 377 10.62 36.26 43.56
CA CYS A 377 10.99 37.15 42.48
C CYS A 377 9.79 37.51 41.64
N ARG A 378 9.77 38.71 41.04
CA ARG A 378 8.77 39.12 40.06
C ARG A 378 9.37 39.12 38.67
N GLY A 379 8.59 38.68 37.69
CA GLY A 379 8.93 38.72 36.31
C GLY A 379 7.80 39.23 35.44
N LYS A 380 8.15 39.66 34.24
CA LYS A 380 7.20 40.00 33.17
C LYS A 380 7.57 39.22 31.92
N VAL A 381 6.58 38.60 31.32
CA VAL A 381 6.63 38.08 29.98
C VAL A 381 5.89 39.03 29.07
N THR A 382 6.54 39.48 28.02
CA THR A 382 5.94 40.28 26.96
C THR A 382 5.94 39.52 25.66
N ILE A 383 4.76 39.27 25.10
CA ILE A 383 4.59 38.66 23.79
C ILE A 383 4.34 39.76 22.79
N LEU A 384 5.22 39.88 21.78
CA LEU A 384 5.12 40.87 20.72
C LEU A 384 4.67 40.21 19.44
N PHE A 385 3.55 40.62 18.90
CA PHE A 385 3.10 40.24 17.57
C PHE A 385 3.71 41.20 16.54
N TYR A 386 4.48 40.63 15.59
CA TYR A 386 5.17 41.45 14.59
C TYR A 386 4.98 40.93 13.17
N ASP A 387 4.38 39.79 13.02
CA ASP A 387 4.20 39.12 11.73
C ASP A 387 2.96 39.68 11.02
N ALA A 388 3.17 40.26 9.85
CA ALA A 388 2.09 40.64 8.95
C ALA A 388 1.97 39.60 7.85
N ALA A 389 1.57 38.38 8.22
CA ALA A 389 1.34 37.34 7.25
C ALA A 389 0.24 37.72 6.24
N GLU A 390 0.46 37.44 4.95
CA GLU A 390 -0.50 37.75 3.88
C GLU A 390 -1.87 37.08 4.08
N ASP A 391 -1.91 35.98 4.86
CA ASP A 391 -3.15 35.26 5.20
C ASP A 391 -3.87 35.78 6.47
N GLY A 392 -3.31 36.81 7.13
CA GLY A 392 -3.88 37.41 8.35
C GLY A 392 -3.78 36.53 9.60
N GLY A 393 -3.05 35.40 9.55
CA GLY A 393 -2.83 34.51 10.69
C GLY A 393 -1.59 34.87 11.50
N LEU A 394 -1.58 34.54 12.80
CA LEU A 394 -0.39 34.62 13.63
C LEU A 394 0.53 33.45 13.32
N HIS A 395 1.65 33.71 12.63
CA HIS A 395 2.66 32.69 12.32
C HIS A 395 3.87 32.80 13.24
N HIS A 396 4.30 34.01 13.53
CA HIS A 396 5.51 34.27 14.30
C HIS A 396 5.26 35.36 15.34
N PHE A 397 5.88 35.20 16.49
CA PHE A 397 5.88 36.21 17.56
C PHE A 397 7.16 36.14 18.38
N LEU A 398 7.40 37.16 19.15
CA LEU A 398 8.51 37.23 20.10
C LEU A 398 7.99 37.13 21.53
N MET A 399 8.74 36.41 22.35
CA MET A 399 8.49 36.39 23.80
C MET A 399 9.73 36.92 24.51
N GLY A 400 9.60 38.09 25.12
CA GLY A 400 10.62 38.73 25.93
C GLY A 400 10.39 38.51 27.42
N PHE A 401 11.48 38.33 28.15
CA PHE A 401 11.45 38.09 29.60
C PHE A 401 12.21 39.19 30.30
N GLU A 402 11.55 39.79 31.29
CA GLU A 402 12.14 40.78 32.20
C GLU A 402 12.05 40.22 33.61
N ARG A 403 13.14 40.35 34.39
CA ARG A 403 13.19 39.97 35.81
C ARG A 403 13.28 41.21 36.64
N PHE A 404 12.46 41.32 37.69
CA PHE A 404 12.52 42.39 38.66
C PHE A 404 13.12 41.84 39.95
N ARG A 405 14.37 42.18 40.26
CA ARG A 405 14.95 41.90 41.57
C ARG A 405 14.49 42.95 42.59
N SER A 406 14.20 42.52 43.82
CA SER A 406 13.70 43.39 44.90
C SER A 406 14.72 44.38 45.45
N ASN A 407 16.02 44.35 45.03
CA ASN A 407 17.07 45.25 45.54
C ASN A 407 17.77 45.98 44.37
N GLY A 408 17.77 47.31 44.46
CA GLY A 408 18.14 48.29 43.43
C GLY A 408 19.61 48.33 42.93
N GLU A 409 20.53 47.51 43.43
CA GLU A 409 21.93 47.45 42.95
C GLU A 409 22.16 46.53 41.79
N ALA A 410 21.38 45.43 41.66
CA ALA A 410 21.50 44.49 40.55
C ALA A 410 20.96 45.02 39.21
N ALA A 411 19.98 45.93 39.25
CA ALA A 411 19.40 46.54 38.05
C ALA A 411 20.38 47.49 37.32
N ARG A 412 21.37 48.05 38.02
CA ARG A 412 22.44 48.85 37.38
C ARG A 412 23.44 48.00 36.61
N ASN A 413 23.87 46.88 37.16
CA ASN A 413 24.81 45.98 36.48
C ASN A 413 24.20 45.31 35.24
N GLU A 414 22.91 44.94 35.27
CA GLU A 414 22.24 44.41 34.09
C GLU A 414 22.07 45.45 32.98
N LYS A 415 21.82 46.72 33.35
CA LYS A 415 21.69 47.80 32.38
C LYS A 415 23.07 48.13 31.70
N GLU A 416 24.18 48.09 32.44
CA GLU A 416 25.52 48.29 31.90
C GLU A 416 25.98 47.12 30.99
N GLN A 417 25.57 45.89 31.31
CA GLN A 417 25.80 44.74 30.40
C GLN A 417 24.91 44.81 29.16
N LEU A 418 23.67 45.29 29.26
CA LEU A 418 22.78 45.52 28.14
C LEU A 418 23.28 46.59 27.17
N ASP A 419 23.82 47.68 27.70
CA ASP A 419 24.40 48.80 26.88
C ASP A 419 25.68 48.43 26.15
N GLN A 420 26.37 47.33 26.53
CA GLN A 420 27.53 46.79 25.80
C GLN A 420 27.17 45.91 24.56
N TYR A 421 25.92 45.46 24.45
CA TYR A 421 25.44 44.60 23.35
C TYR A 421 24.55 45.35 22.34
N TYR A 422 24.28 46.60 22.55
CA TYR A 422 23.62 47.50 21.62
C TYR A 422 24.62 48.53 21.09
#